data_9ca75ba2ca5a9b46d01a10564e3f9fea
#
_entry.id   9ca75ba2ca5a9b46d01a10564e3f9fea
#
_cell.length_a   1.000
_cell.length_b   1.000
_cell.length_c   1.000
_cell.angle_alpha   90.00
_cell.angle_beta   90.00
_cell.angle_gamma   90.00
#
_symmetry.space_group_name_H-M   'P 1'
#
loop_
_entity.id
_entity.type
_entity.pdbx_description
1 polymer ?
#
loop_
_entity_poly.entity_id
_entity_poly.type
_entity_poly.pdbx_seq_one_letter_code
_entity_poly.pdbx_strand_id
1 'polypeptide(L)'
;MTSRTLTTAALAALVFAASGLVMAQEVKTDLYTVVDGNKVDAQTLKGFKTWRTAACDRCHGANQEGLVGPSLVNSLKVLTKEEFVTTVTNGRLEKGMQSFGNSPVVMENIDHLYAYLKGRSNGDIKSARVTAIE
;
A
#
# COMPACT_ATOMS: atom_id res chain seq x y z
N MET A 1 -32.11 53.56 -52.29
CA MET A 1 -31.00 53.72 -51.34
C MET A 1 -31.35 52.96 -50.13
N THR A 2 -30.89 51.70 -49.99
CA THR A 2 -31.21 50.79 -48.93
C THR A 2 -29.98 50.61 -48.04
N SER A 3 -30.07 51.15 -46.83
CA SER A 3 -28.99 51.04 -45.80
C SER A 3 -29.11 49.67 -45.14
N ARG A 4 -28.03 48.86 -45.21
CA ARG A 4 -27.89 47.58 -44.51
C ARG A 4 -27.14 47.83 -43.23
N THR A 5 -27.84 47.69 -42.14
CA THR A 5 -27.24 47.64 -40.79
C THR A 5 -26.71 46.23 -40.48
N LEU A 6 -25.38 46.09 -40.32
CA LEU A 6 -24.70 44.89 -39.89
C LEU A 6 -24.75 44.82 -38.36
N THR A 7 -25.52 43.86 -37.82
CA THR A 7 -25.50 43.52 -36.40
C THR A 7 -24.40 42.51 -36.15
N THR A 8 -23.34 42.93 -35.48
CA THR A 8 -22.27 42.07 -34.94
C THR A 8 -22.75 41.38 -33.68
N ALA A 9 -23.00 40.08 -33.77
CA ALA A 9 -23.25 39.23 -32.59
C ALA A 9 -21.91 38.88 -31.94
N ALA A 10 -21.69 39.38 -30.73
CA ALA A 10 -20.55 38.99 -29.90
C ALA A 10 -20.86 37.65 -29.21
N LEU A 11 -20.18 36.58 -29.63
CA LEU A 11 -20.17 35.29 -28.90
C LEU A 11 -19.28 35.45 -27.65
N ALA A 12 -19.90 35.53 -26.48
CA ALA A 12 -19.20 35.37 -25.19
C ALA A 12 -18.92 33.88 -24.95
N ALA A 13 -17.68 33.46 -25.12
CA ALA A 13 -17.23 32.13 -24.73
C ALA A 13 -17.12 32.03 -23.21
N LEU A 14 -18.07 31.34 -22.57
CA LEU A 14 -18.00 30.96 -21.18
C LEU A 14 -16.96 29.84 -20.99
N VAL A 15 -15.77 30.18 -20.51
CA VAL A 15 -14.76 29.22 -20.10
C VAL A 15 -15.18 28.70 -18.73
N PHE A 16 -15.78 27.51 -18.71
CA PHE A 16 -15.97 26.76 -17.46
C PHE A 16 -14.61 26.22 -16.99
N ALA A 17 -14.01 26.89 -16.02
CA ALA A 17 -12.91 26.33 -15.24
C ALA A 17 -13.46 25.18 -14.39
N ALA A 18 -13.33 23.95 -14.89
CA ALA A 18 -13.59 22.75 -14.09
C ALA A 18 -12.51 22.64 -13.01
N SER A 19 -12.77 23.21 -11.84
CA SER A 19 -11.98 22.95 -10.64
C SER A 19 -12.20 21.49 -10.26
N GLY A 20 -11.33 20.60 -10.75
CA GLY A 20 -11.32 19.19 -10.37
C GLY A 20 -11.00 19.08 -8.89
N LEU A 21 -12.00 18.78 -8.06
CA LEU A 21 -11.79 18.31 -6.68
C LEU A 21 -11.01 17.01 -6.79
N VAL A 22 -9.71 17.05 -6.45
CA VAL A 22 -8.91 15.84 -6.24
C VAL A 22 -9.41 15.20 -4.95
N MET A 23 -10.32 14.23 -5.08
CA MET A 23 -10.78 13.43 -3.95
C MET A 23 -9.66 12.48 -3.54
N ALA A 24 -9.31 12.46 -2.25
CA ALA A 24 -8.40 11.48 -1.70
C ALA A 24 -8.92 10.07 -1.98
N GLN A 25 -8.07 9.21 -2.54
CA GLN A 25 -8.43 7.80 -2.79
C GLN A 25 -8.26 7.01 -1.50
N GLU A 26 -9.37 6.58 -0.90
CA GLU A 26 -9.38 5.71 0.27
C GLU A 26 -9.76 4.29 -0.15
N VAL A 27 -8.97 3.32 0.31
CA VAL A 27 -9.29 1.87 0.26
C VAL A 27 -9.39 1.37 1.69
N LYS A 28 -10.53 0.80 2.03
CA LYS A 28 -10.80 0.22 3.35
C LYS A 28 -11.21 -1.24 3.20
N THR A 29 -10.52 -2.10 3.92
CA THR A 29 -10.75 -3.54 4.00
C THR A 29 -10.87 -3.97 5.46
N ASP A 30 -11.15 -5.25 5.72
CA ASP A 30 -11.11 -5.81 7.07
C ASP A 30 -9.69 -5.90 7.64
N LEU A 31 -8.66 -5.79 6.79
CA LEU A 31 -7.26 -5.91 7.17
C LEU A 31 -6.56 -4.56 7.33
N TYR A 32 -6.87 -3.59 6.49
CA TYR A 32 -6.18 -2.29 6.45
C TYR A 32 -7.05 -1.18 5.87
N THR A 33 -6.71 0.03 6.24
CA THR A 33 -7.18 1.24 5.56
C THR A 33 -5.99 1.98 4.98
N VAL A 34 -6.09 2.41 3.72
CA VAL A 34 -5.06 3.20 3.06
C VAL A 34 -5.66 4.38 2.31
N VAL A 35 -5.03 5.53 2.46
CA VAL A 35 -5.39 6.79 1.77
C VAL A 35 -4.21 7.19 0.89
N ASP A 36 -4.50 7.60 -0.34
CA ASP A 36 -3.52 8.06 -1.33
C ASP A 36 -2.39 7.05 -1.62
N GLY A 37 -2.59 5.78 -1.27
CA GLY A 37 -1.67 4.68 -1.52
C GLY A 37 -0.45 4.63 -0.59
N ASN A 38 -0.32 5.52 0.41
CA ASN A 38 0.82 5.53 1.33
C ASN A 38 0.51 5.98 2.76
N LYS A 39 -0.67 6.49 3.04
CA LYS A 39 -1.12 6.81 4.40
C LYS A 39 -1.97 5.65 4.89
N VAL A 40 -1.63 5.09 6.04
CA VAL A 40 -2.28 3.87 6.53
C VAL A 40 -2.78 4.04 7.97
N ASP A 41 -3.74 3.20 8.35
CA ASP A 41 -4.22 3.14 9.72
C ASP A 41 -3.11 2.73 10.70
N ALA A 42 -3.34 2.96 12.00
CA ALA A 42 -2.35 2.72 13.05
C ALA A 42 -1.88 1.26 13.14
N GLN A 43 -2.75 0.29 12.84
CA GLN A 43 -2.43 -1.13 12.88
C GLN A 43 -1.51 -1.51 11.71
N THR A 44 -1.86 -1.08 10.53
CA THR A 44 -1.05 -1.28 9.31
C THR A 44 0.32 -0.60 9.44
N LEU A 45 0.36 0.59 10.07
CA LEU A 45 1.63 1.28 10.38
C LEU A 45 2.51 0.47 11.34
N LYS A 46 1.92 -0.20 12.34
CA LYS A 46 2.67 -1.14 13.19
C LYS A 46 3.27 -2.28 12.37
N GLY A 47 2.52 -2.83 11.42
CA GLY A 47 3.02 -3.84 10.50
C GLY A 47 4.25 -3.38 9.71
N PHE A 48 4.21 -2.17 9.16
CA PHE A 48 5.37 -1.56 8.50
C PHE A 48 6.57 -1.40 9.44
N LYS A 49 6.33 -0.91 10.66
CA LYS A 49 7.41 -0.78 11.67
C LYS A 49 8.02 -2.13 12.03
N THR A 50 7.19 -3.16 12.18
CA THR A 50 7.64 -4.55 12.42
C THR A 50 8.50 -5.07 11.27
N TRP A 51 8.06 -4.87 10.02
CA TRP A 51 8.83 -5.16 8.82
C TRP A 51 10.24 -4.57 8.87
N ARG A 52 10.35 -3.31 9.26
CA ARG A 52 11.63 -2.60 9.36
C ARG A 52 12.48 -3.08 10.54
N THR A 53 11.87 -3.23 11.70
CA THR A 53 12.58 -3.64 12.93
C THR A 53 13.11 -5.06 12.84
N ALA A 54 12.34 -5.97 12.23
CA ALA A 54 12.76 -7.36 12.01
C ALA A 54 13.74 -7.51 10.81
N ALA A 55 14.04 -6.41 10.12
CA ALA A 55 14.98 -6.38 8.99
C ALA A 55 14.63 -7.37 7.86
N CYS A 56 13.34 -7.61 7.62
CA CYS A 56 12.86 -8.52 6.58
C CYS A 56 13.30 -8.07 5.18
N ASP A 57 13.47 -6.76 4.99
CA ASP A 57 13.90 -6.13 3.75
C ASP A 57 15.31 -6.57 3.30
N ARG A 58 16.18 -7.02 4.23
CA ARG A 58 17.51 -7.53 3.87
C ARG A 58 17.47 -8.76 2.96
N CYS A 59 16.43 -9.57 3.09
CA CYS A 59 16.25 -10.78 2.29
C CYS A 59 15.16 -10.63 1.23
N HIS A 60 14.10 -9.88 1.52
CA HIS A 60 12.94 -9.77 0.64
C HIS A 60 12.92 -8.51 -0.23
N GLY A 61 13.95 -7.67 -0.13
CA GLY A 61 14.05 -6.40 -0.86
C GLY A 61 13.30 -5.25 -0.17
N ALA A 62 13.77 -4.03 -0.39
CA ALA A 62 13.23 -2.83 0.28
C ALA A 62 11.77 -2.53 -0.10
N ASN A 63 11.35 -2.95 -1.29
CA ASN A 63 9.99 -2.81 -1.80
C ASN A 63 9.23 -4.15 -1.81
N GLN A 64 9.70 -5.16 -1.10
CA GLN A 64 9.18 -6.53 -1.06
C GLN A 64 9.20 -7.25 -2.42
N GLU A 65 10.04 -6.79 -3.34
CA GLU A 65 10.21 -7.31 -4.69
C GLU A 65 10.94 -8.65 -4.74
N GLY A 66 11.63 -9.03 -3.66
CA GLY A 66 12.53 -10.17 -3.59
C GLY A 66 13.99 -9.77 -3.77
N LEU A 67 14.91 -10.55 -3.19
CA LEU A 67 16.35 -10.41 -3.30
C LEU A 67 16.98 -11.80 -3.13
N VAL A 68 17.48 -12.13 -1.93
CA VAL A 68 17.88 -13.51 -1.57
C VAL A 68 16.62 -14.36 -1.30
N GLY A 69 15.64 -13.77 -0.63
CA GLY A 69 14.31 -14.36 -0.43
C GLY A 69 13.34 -14.01 -1.57
N PRO A 70 12.19 -14.70 -1.64
CA PRO A 70 11.21 -14.48 -2.68
C PRO A 70 10.54 -13.11 -2.58
N SER A 71 9.93 -12.66 -3.68
CA SER A 71 9.04 -11.50 -3.72
C SER A 71 7.82 -11.74 -2.83
N LEU A 72 7.64 -10.90 -1.80
CA LEU A 72 6.45 -10.98 -0.94
C LEU A 72 5.23 -10.37 -1.61
N VAL A 73 5.42 -9.40 -2.50
CA VAL A 73 4.34 -8.88 -3.36
C VAL A 73 3.68 -10.00 -4.15
N ASN A 74 4.46 -10.95 -4.65
CA ASN A 74 3.93 -12.10 -5.37
C ASN A 74 3.47 -13.23 -4.44
N SER A 75 4.23 -13.53 -3.39
CA SER A 75 3.91 -14.62 -2.47
C SER A 75 2.57 -14.40 -1.76
N LEU A 76 2.28 -13.18 -1.32
CA LEU A 76 1.03 -12.86 -0.62
C LEU A 76 -0.22 -12.85 -1.53
N LYS A 77 -0.06 -13.02 -2.84
CA LYS A 77 -1.21 -13.23 -3.75
C LYS A 77 -1.84 -14.60 -3.56
N VAL A 78 -1.03 -15.58 -3.16
CA VAL A 78 -1.44 -17.00 -3.07
C VAL A 78 -1.40 -17.55 -1.65
N LEU A 79 -0.54 -17.02 -0.76
CA LEU A 79 -0.48 -17.47 0.64
C LEU A 79 -1.71 -17.03 1.42
N THR A 80 -2.30 -17.96 2.14
CA THR A 80 -3.29 -17.64 3.19
C THR A 80 -2.61 -16.96 4.39
N LYS A 81 -3.40 -16.36 5.27
CA LYS A 81 -2.89 -15.76 6.50
C LYS A 81 -2.23 -16.82 7.40
N GLU A 82 -2.85 -17.99 7.51
CA GLU A 82 -2.37 -19.12 8.32
C GLU A 82 -1.03 -19.63 7.80
N GLU A 83 -0.87 -19.77 6.49
CA GLU A 83 0.39 -20.18 5.88
C GLU A 83 1.49 -19.13 6.08
N PHE A 84 1.13 -17.85 5.99
CA PHE A 84 2.05 -16.75 6.29
C PHE A 84 2.52 -16.80 7.75
N VAL A 85 1.59 -16.88 8.70
CA VAL A 85 1.88 -16.96 10.13
C VAL A 85 2.77 -18.17 10.43
N THR A 86 2.43 -19.35 9.90
CA THR A 86 3.22 -20.58 10.04
C THR A 86 4.64 -20.41 9.50
N THR A 87 4.76 -19.81 8.32
CA THR A 87 6.06 -19.59 7.67
C THR A 87 6.93 -18.63 8.48
N VAL A 88 6.38 -17.52 8.96
CA VAL A 88 7.13 -16.54 9.74
C VAL A 88 7.51 -17.11 11.11
N THR A 89 6.58 -17.81 11.77
CA THR A 89 6.81 -18.40 13.08
C THR A 89 7.91 -19.48 13.03
N ASN A 90 7.83 -20.40 12.09
CA ASN A 90 8.73 -21.54 12.03
C ASN A 90 9.99 -21.29 11.20
N GLY A 91 9.95 -20.31 10.29
CA GLY A 91 11.00 -20.10 9.31
C GLY A 91 11.04 -21.20 8.24
N ARG A 92 12.05 -21.14 7.40
CA ARG A 92 12.41 -22.15 6.39
C ARG A 92 13.92 -22.22 6.35
N LEU A 93 14.54 -22.79 7.39
CA LEU A 93 16.00 -22.81 7.58
C LEU A 93 16.73 -23.44 6.40
N GLU A 94 16.15 -24.48 5.81
CA GLU A 94 16.67 -25.15 4.60
C GLU A 94 16.74 -24.23 3.37
N LYS A 95 15.98 -23.13 3.40
CA LYS A 95 15.95 -22.08 2.36
C LYS A 95 16.57 -20.76 2.82
N GLY A 96 17.19 -20.75 4.01
CA GLY A 96 17.87 -19.58 4.57
C GLY A 96 16.96 -18.59 5.31
N MET A 97 15.66 -18.88 5.49
CA MET A 97 14.75 -18.05 6.26
C MET A 97 14.72 -18.51 7.72
N GLN A 98 15.19 -17.63 8.63
CA GLN A 98 15.15 -17.92 10.06
C GLN A 98 13.71 -17.95 10.63
N SER A 99 13.54 -18.63 11.76
CA SER A 99 12.32 -18.56 12.57
C SER A 99 12.22 -17.22 13.31
N PHE A 100 11.02 -16.66 13.37
CA PHE A 100 10.71 -15.48 14.19
C PHE A 100 9.79 -15.81 15.38
N GLY A 101 9.51 -17.10 15.62
CA GLY A 101 8.62 -17.54 16.70
C GLY A 101 9.04 -17.09 18.11
N ASN A 102 10.34 -16.84 18.31
CA ASN A 102 10.89 -16.34 19.58
C ASN A 102 11.12 -14.81 19.56
N SER A 103 10.63 -14.09 18.53
CA SER A 103 10.73 -12.63 18.44
C SER A 103 9.45 -11.98 18.95
N PRO A 104 9.40 -11.37 20.16
CA PRO A 104 8.20 -10.68 20.64
C PRO A 104 7.72 -9.59 19.70
N VAL A 105 8.65 -8.81 19.15
CA VAL A 105 8.32 -7.72 18.20
C VAL A 105 7.56 -8.24 16.99
N VAL A 106 7.90 -9.41 16.46
CA VAL A 106 7.23 -10.00 15.31
C VAL A 106 5.93 -10.65 15.73
N MET A 107 5.96 -11.50 16.78
CA MET A 107 4.79 -12.31 17.14
C MET A 107 3.62 -11.48 17.69
N GLU A 108 3.90 -10.42 18.45
CA GLU A 108 2.85 -9.51 18.94
C GLU A 108 2.22 -8.67 17.82
N ASN A 109 2.89 -8.54 16.68
CA ASN A 109 2.46 -7.71 15.56
C ASN A 109 2.29 -8.50 14.25
N ILE A 110 2.22 -9.82 14.31
CA ILE A 110 2.21 -10.66 13.11
C ILE A 110 0.99 -10.40 12.22
N ASP A 111 -0.17 -10.13 12.81
CA ASP A 111 -1.39 -9.77 12.09
C ASP A 111 -1.26 -8.42 11.39
N HIS A 112 -0.63 -7.46 12.04
CA HIS A 112 -0.37 -6.13 11.48
C HIS A 112 0.67 -6.21 10.37
N LEU A 113 1.70 -7.05 10.54
CA LEU A 113 2.70 -7.33 9.50
C LEU A 113 2.04 -7.95 8.27
N TYR A 114 1.16 -8.94 8.47
CA TYR A 114 0.39 -9.53 7.38
C TYR A 114 -0.47 -8.48 6.66
N ALA A 115 -1.20 -7.65 7.40
CA ALA A 115 -2.05 -6.60 6.83
C ALA A 115 -1.24 -5.63 5.95
N TYR A 116 -0.09 -5.14 6.42
CA TYR A 116 0.80 -4.29 5.65
C TYR A 116 1.28 -4.97 4.36
N LEU A 117 1.81 -6.19 4.46
CA LEU A 117 2.34 -6.94 3.31
C LEU A 117 1.23 -7.33 2.33
N LYS A 118 0.04 -7.65 2.82
CA LYS A 118 -1.13 -7.94 1.97
C LYS A 118 -1.59 -6.71 1.20
N GLY A 119 -1.63 -5.54 1.84
CA GLY A 119 -1.92 -4.28 1.18
C GLY A 119 -0.90 -3.93 0.09
N ARG A 120 0.39 -4.24 0.32
CA ARG A 120 1.45 -4.15 -0.70
C ARG A 120 1.21 -5.11 -1.86
N SER A 121 0.87 -6.35 -1.55
CA SER A 121 0.61 -7.41 -2.55
C SER A 121 -0.63 -7.12 -3.40
N ASN A 122 -1.68 -6.56 -2.81
CA ASN A 122 -2.89 -6.14 -3.52
C ASN A 122 -2.66 -4.90 -4.42
N GLY A 123 -1.59 -4.13 -4.17
CA GLY A 123 -1.30 -2.88 -4.88
C GLY A 123 -2.03 -1.66 -4.32
N ASP A 124 -2.80 -1.81 -3.24
CA ASP A 124 -3.50 -0.72 -2.56
C ASP A 124 -2.51 0.19 -1.82
N ILE A 125 -1.53 -0.40 -1.15
CA ILE A 125 -0.38 0.30 -0.58
C ILE A 125 0.70 0.39 -1.67
N LYS A 126 0.74 1.51 -2.36
CA LYS A 126 1.62 1.73 -3.53
C LYS A 126 3.07 1.98 -3.13
N SER A 127 3.32 2.59 -1.98
CA SER A 127 4.66 2.87 -1.47
C SER A 127 5.08 1.83 -0.43
N ALA A 128 6.34 1.37 -0.50
CA ALA A 128 6.92 0.54 0.56
C ALA A 128 7.13 1.32 1.87
N ARG A 129 7.23 2.64 1.81
CA ARG A 129 7.21 3.52 2.98
C ARG A 129 5.83 4.10 3.16
N VAL A 130 5.29 3.94 4.35
CA VAL A 130 3.96 4.43 4.71
C VAL A 130 4.04 5.37 5.93
N THR A 131 3.05 6.25 6.03
CA THR A 131 2.85 7.16 7.15
C THR A 131 1.47 6.94 7.76
N ALA A 132 1.19 7.54 8.92
CA ALA A 132 -0.14 7.48 9.52
C ALA A 132 -1.16 8.31 8.72
N ILE A 133 -2.42 7.85 8.72
CA ILE A 133 -3.56 8.71 8.41
C ILE A 133 -3.69 9.73 9.55
N GLU A 134 -3.76 11.01 9.21
CA GLU A 134 -3.98 12.12 10.16
C GLU A 134 -5.44 12.23 10.57
#